data_664d5dd561dedb575b693180b976c9ba
#
_entry.id   664d5dd561dedb575b693180b976c9ba
#
_cell.length_a   1.000
_cell.length_b   1.000
_cell.length_c   1.000
_cell.angle_alpha   90.00
_cell.angle_beta   90.00
_cell.angle_gamma   90.00
#
_symmetry.space_group_name_H-M   'P 1'
#
loop_
_entity.id
_entity.type
_entity.pdbx_description
1 polymer ?
#
loop_
_entity_poly.entity_id
_entity_poly.type
_entity_poly.pdbx_seq_one_letter_code
_entity_poly.pdbx_strand_id
1 'polypeptide(L)'
;KDIAAGEHHVLALSRDGHVYSVPADDLANEFGQLGYSSVSLTQRDSFKRVEARLEPRIVLNRRRPDALETPHEDIVDSSNIRYAPELRPVPSLHGVTFAQIDVGSNHSVARTAEGRVLTWGYNGFGQLGLGANISVDTVAVPSEVAWPVSIVGRNASCSCVAAGGNNTFFVIQSSNAPTLSDEKGALSKERVDVLAVGSGQRGTLGNGQRSQVCGVPTRVKNVSGLYEYSEREKRLCPIQVHALTVGAGGQCALVMDAPPLSQDEIRRDVYVWGDNDASQLGMGGKGHRAVPSLLTHTPPSNLDDKEQPAPQRILLVERNKVRGSSWDGKERTYSRAEQRIVAGGSCVGVYTKV
;
A
#
# COMPACT_ATOMS: atom_id res chain seq x y z
N LYS A 1 2.19 -16.81 3.32
CA LYS A 1 1.16 -15.97 3.95
C LYS A 1 0.69 -14.90 2.98
N ASP A 2 1.63 -14.21 2.32
CA ASP A 2 1.33 -13.11 1.38
C ASP A 2 2.40 -13.00 0.30
N ILE A 3 2.05 -12.47 -0.87
CA ILE A 3 2.95 -12.19 -1.99
C ILE A 3 2.55 -10.84 -2.58
N ALA A 4 3.52 -9.94 -2.79
CA ALA A 4 3.34 -8.65 -3.43
C ALA A 4 4.33 -8.52 -4.59
N ALA A 5 3.84 -8.08 -5.76
CA ALA A 5 4.64 -7.94 -6.98
C ALA A 5 4.69 -6.48 -7.44
N GLY A 6 5.91 -5.96 -7.58
CA GLY A 6 6.19 -4.68 -8.21
C GLY A 6 6.41 -4.82 -9.72
N GLU A 7 7.05 -3.84 -10.31
CA GLU A 7 7.35 -3.85 -11.74
C GLU A 7 8.46 -4.85 -12.07
N HIS A 8 9.51 -4.92 -11.24
CA HIS A 8 10.72 -5.69 -11.50
C HIS A 8 11.08 -6.68 -10.38
N HIS A 9 10.37 -6.68 -9.26
CA HIS A 9 10.69 -7.53 -8.12
C HIS A 9 9.42 -8.02 -7.40
N VAL A 10 9.57 -9.08 -6.62
CA VAL A 10 8.49 -9.67 -5.84
C VAL A 10 8.95 -9.84 -4.40
N LEU A 11 8.09 -9.49 -3.46
CA LEU A 11 8.24 -9.82 -2.05
C LEU A 11 7.33 -11.00 -1.68
N ALA A 12 7.79 -11.84 -0.77
CA ALA A 12 6.98 -12.89 -0.16
C ALA A 12 7.10 -12.84 1.36
N LEU A 13 5.97 -13.00 2.03
CA LEU A 13 5.87 -13.09 3.49
C LEU A 13 5.53 -14.51 3.90
N SER A 14 6.39 -15.15 4.68
CA SER A 14 6.13 -16.49 5.24
C SER A 14 5.06 -16.46 6.32
N ARG A 15 4.55 -17.63 6.71
CA ARG A 15 3.61 -17.75 7.84
C ARG A 15 4.24 -17.32 9.16
N ASP A 16 5.53 -17.53 9.29
CA ASP A 16 6.31 -17.20 10.49
C ASP A 16 6.75 -15.74 10.54
N GLY A 17 6.33 -14.92 9.53
CA GLY A 17 6.60 -13.49 9.50
C GLY A 17 7.96 -13.09 8.91
N HIS A 18 8.64 -13.97 8.19
CA HIS A 18 9.89 -13.63 7.50
C HIS A 18 9.61 -13.06 6.10
N VAL A 19 10.39 -12.05 5.73
CA VAL A 19 10.30 -11.39 4.42
C VAL A 19 11.39 -11.90 3.49
N TYR A 20 10.97 -12.27 2.30
CA TYR A 20 11.84 -12.75 1.21
C TYR A 20 11.65 -11.84 -0.01
N SER A 21 12.71 -11.73 -0.81
CA SER A 21 12.69 -11.01 -2.07
C SER A 21 13.19 -11.90 -3.20
N VAL A 22 12.67 -11.70 -4.40
CA VAL A 22 13.11 -12.36 -5.62
C VAL A 22 13.06 -11.39 -6.80
N PRO A 23 14.08 -11.38 -7.67
CA PRO A 23 14.06 -10.59 -8.89
C PRO A 23 13.07 -11.16 -9.91
N ALA A 24 12.30 -10.29 -10.60
CA ALA A 24 11.45 -10.65 -11.71
C ALA A 24 12.20 -10.52 -13.06
N ASP A 25 13.11 -9.56 -13.15
CA ASP A 25 13.94 -9.30 -14.34
C ASP A 25 15.29 -8.65 -13.97
N ASP A 26 16.03 -8.17 -14.96
CA ASP A 26 17.35 -7.56 -14.83
C ASP A 26 17.34 -6.13 -14.25
N LEU A 27 16.18 -5.51 -14.11
CA LEU A 27 16.01 -4.19 -13.44
C LEU A 27 15.64 -4.32 -11.95
N ALA A 28 15.51 -5.53 -11.44
CA ALA A 28 15.03 -5.82 -10.10
C ALA A 28 15.85 -5.19 -8.96
N ASN A 29 17.09 -4.77 -9.22
CA ASN A 29 17.94 -4.09 -8.24
C ASN A 29 18.45 -2.72 -8.72
N GLU A 30 17.80 -2.11 -9.70
CA GLU A 30 18.22 -0.81 -10.21
C GLU A 30 18.33 0.24 -9.10
N PHE A 31 17.41 0.18 -8.13
CA PHE A 31 17.31 1.09 -6.99
C PHE A 31 17.54 0.40 -5.63
N GLY A 32 18.02 -0.85 -5.60
CA GLY A 32 18.18 -1.59 -4.36
C GLY A 32 16.89 -2.15 -3.77
N GLN A 33 15.82 -2.27 -4.57
CA GLN A 33 14.50 -2.71 -4.13
C GLN A 33 14.45 -4.17 -3.66
N LEU A 34 15.49 -4.98 -3.94
CA LEU A 34 15.63 -6.32 -3.41
C LEU A 34 15.99 -6.35 -1.90
N GLY A 35 16.62 -5.28 -1.39
CA GLY A 35 16.95 -5.15 0.03
C GLY A 35 18.14 -5.99 0.51
N TYR A 36 18.95 -6.52 -0.40
CA TYR A 36 20.20 -7.23 -0.06
C TYR A 36 21.35 -6.78 -0.96
N SER A 37 22.57 -6.81 -0.39
CA SER A 37 23.79 -6.28 -1.02
C SER A 37 24.73 -7.36 -1.53
N SER A 38 24.40 -8.64 -1.37
CA SER A 38 25.20 -9.76 -1.88
C SER A 38 24.31 -10.90 -2.38
N VAL A 39 24.82 -11.64 -3.34
CA VAL A 39 24.17 -12.81 -3.94
C VAL A 39 25.16 -13.95 -3.99
N SER A 40 24.77 -15.13 -3.52
CA SER A 40 25.54 -16.37 -3.69
C SER A 40 25.23 -16.98 -5.06
N LEU A 41 26.19 -16.99 -5.95
CA LEU A 41 26.10 -17.56 -7.28
C LEU A 41 26.88 -18.88 -7.34
N THR A 42 26.34 -19.87 -8.09
CA THR A 42 27.08 -21.08 -8.39
C THR A 42 27.80 -20.90 -9.72
N GLN A 43 29.11 -20.91 -9.68
CA GLN A 43 29.94 -20.78 -10.88
C GLN A 43 29.75 -22.01 -11.78
N ARG A 44 29.43 -21.81 -13.06
CA ARG A 44 29.09 -22.89 -14.00
C ARG A 44 30.18 -23.95 -14.15
N ASP A 45 31.46 -23.55 -14.11
CA ASP A 45 32.59 -24.42 -14.43
C ASP A 45 33.18 -25.13 -13.21
N SER A 46 32.87 -24.73 -11.98
CA SER A 46 33.50 -25.28 -10.78
C SER A 46 32.53 -25.76 -9.73
N PHE A 47 31.22 -25.55 -9.90
CA PHE A 47 30.19 -25.77 -8.87
C PHE A 47 30.47 -25.07 -7.53
N LYS A 48 31.45 -24.16 -7.49
CA LYS A 48 31.75 -23.36 -6.32
C LYS A 48 30.69 -22.27 -6.15
N ARG A 49 30.22 -22.11 -4.92
CA ARG A 49 29.44 -20.93 -4.53
C ARG A 49 30.39 -19.75 -4.34
N VAL A 50 30.19 -18.71 -5.09
CA VAL A 50 30.89 -17.43 -4.98
C VAL A 50 29.89 -16.42 -4.47
N GLU A 51 30.25 -15.70 -3.41
CA GLU A 51 29.45 -14.58 -2.94
C GLU A 51 29.83 -13.33 -3.74
N ALA A 52 28.86 -12.80 -4.47
CA ALA A 52 29.06 -11.64 -5.29
C ALA A 52 28.34 -10.44 -4.66
N ARG A 53 29.02 -9.31 -4.61
CA ARG A 53 28.46 -8.06 -4.11
C ARG A 53 27.49 -7.49 -5.12
N LEU A 54 26.31 -7.08 -4.64
CA LEU A 54 25.26 -6.49 -5.43
C LEU A 54 25.10 -5.02 -5.06
N GLU A 55 25.46 -4.12 -5.96
CA GLU A 55 25.20 -2.69 -5.80
C GLU A 55 24.03 -2.26 -6.69
N PRO A 56 23.19 -1.30 -6.24
CA PRO A 56 22.13 -0.75 -7.09
C PRO A 56 22.71 -0.16 -8.39
N ARG A 57 22.12 -0.48 -9.52
CA ARG A 57 22.61 -0.08 -10.85
C ARG A 57 22.79 1.43 -10.99
N ILE A 58 21.86 2.20 -10.42
CA ILE A 58 21.93 3.67 -10.45
C ILE A 58 23.16 4.20 -9.69
N VAL A 59 23.60 3.52 -8.63
CA VAL A 59 24.80 3.88 -7.87
C VAL A 59 26.04 3.57 -8.68
N LEU A 60 26.09 2.43 -9.34
CA LEU A 60 27.18 2.04 -10.24
C LEU A 60 27.33 3.04 -11.40
N ASN A 61 26.23 3.42 -12.04
CA ASN A 61 26.24 4.37 -13.15
C ASN A 61 26.74 5.76 -12.73
N ARG A 62 26.49 6.20 -11.50
CA ARG A 62 26.99 7.47 -10.96
C ARG A 62 28.48 7.44 -10.63
N ARG A 63 29.03 6.27 -10.26
CA ARG A 63 30.47 6.11 -9.95
C ARG A 63 31.35 5.99 -11.20
N ARG A 64 30.78 5.81 -12.39
CA ARG A 64 31.48 5.64 -13.66
C ARG A 64 31.23 6.81 -14.63
N PRO A 65 31.68 8.05 -14.32
CA PRO A 65 31.66 9.11 -15.33
C PRO A 65 32.69 8.89 -16.44
N ASP A 66 33.80 8.15 -16.18
CA ASP A 66 34.88 7.87 -17.15
C ASP A 66 35.15 6.36 -17.21
N ALA A 67 34.86 5.78 -18.36
CA ALA A 67 34.89 4.34 -18.65
C ALA A 67 36.30 3.69 -18.69
N LEU A 68 37.27 4.18 -17.92
CA LEU A 68 38.68 3.71 -17.92
C LEU A 68 39.05 2.84 -16.73
N GLU A 69 38.20 2.71 -15.70
CA GLU A 69 38.48 1.81 -14.58
C GLU A 69 37.90 0.41 -14.88
N THR A 70 38.81 -0.58 -14.91
CA THR A 70 38.45 -2.00 -15.01
C THR A 70 37.45 -2.35 -13.90
N PRO A 71 36.38 -3.11 -14.18
CA PRO A 71 35.47 -3.59 -13.16
C PRO A 71 36.28 -4.38 -12.12
N HIS A 72 36.13 -4.03 -10.83
CA HIS A 72 36.53 -4.98 -9.78
C HIS A 72 35.76 -6.27 -10.03
N GLU A 73 36.48 -7.41 -10.11
CA GLU A 73 35.91 -8.73 -10.42
C GLU A 73 34.82 -9.18 -9.42
N ASP A 74 34.70 -8.47 -8.30
CA ASP A 74 33.75 -8.76 -7.21
C ASP A 74 32.39 -8.06 -7.33
N ILE A 75 32.19 -7.19 -8.35
CA ILE A 75 30.91 -6.48 -8.53
C ILE A 75 30.11 -7.21 -9.62
N VAL A 76 29.09 -7.92 -9.22
CA VAL A 76 28.14 -8.53 -10.17
C VAL A 76 27.28 -7.42 -10.79
N ASP A 77 27.38 -7.29 -12.09
CA ASP A 77 26.45 -6.49 -12.89
C ASP A 77 25.03 -7.02 -12.64
N SER A 78 24.08 -6.11 -12.39
CA SER A 78 22.66 -6.41 -12.21
C SER A 78 22.02 -7.23 -13.36
N SER A 79 22.65 -7.28 -14.53
CA SER A 79 22.26 -8.11 -15.67
C SER A 79 22.17 -9.61 -15.36
N ASN A 80 22.85 -10.09 -14.33
CA ASN A 80 22.84 -11.50 -13.90
C ASN A 80 21.80 -11.84 -12.83
N ILE A 81 21.07 -10.87 -12.28
CA ILE A 81 20.07 -11.07 -11.22
C ILE A 81 18.93 -11.99 -11.64
N ARG A 82 18.51 -11.94 -12.89
CA ARG A 82 17.45 -12.82 -13.44
C ARG A 82 17.77 -14.31 -13.34
N TYR A 83 19.02 -14.67 -13.10
CA TYR A 83 19.46 -16.07 -12.92
C TYR A 83 19.46 -16.52 -11.45
N ALA A 84 18.98 -15.69 -10.52
CA ALA A 84 18.79 -16.06 -9.12
C ALA A 84 17.31 -16.45 -8.88
N PRO A 85 16.89 -17.69 -9.24
CA PRO A 85 15.47 -18.08 -9.23
C PRO A 85 14.92 -18.35 -7.84
N GLU A 86 15.73 -18.20 -6.81
CA GLU A 86 15.37 -18.54 -5.43
C GLU A 86 14.88 -17.32 -4.66
N LEU A 87 13.81 -17.51 -3.91
CA LEU A 87 13.39 -16.55 -2.87
C LEU A 87 14.49 -16.45 -1.81
N ARG A 88 15.01 -15.25 -1.58
CA ARG A 88 16.07 -14.99 -0.61
C ARG A 88 15.55 -14.15 0.54
N PRO A 89 15.90 -14.50 1.79
CA PRO A 89 15.56 -13.67 2.92
C PRO A 89 16.25 -12.31 2.78
N VAL A 90 15.57 -11.23 3.14
CA VAL A 90 16.16 -9.89 3.23
C VAL A 90 16.99 -9.82 4.52
N PRO A 91 18.34 -9.74 4.44
CA PRO A 91 19.22 -9.99 5.61
C PRO A 91 18.99 -9.02 6.76
N SER A 92 18.78 -7.74 6.47
CA SER A 92 18.56 -6.69 7.47
C SER A 92 17.23 -6.80 8.22
N LEU A 93 16.31 -7.66 7.75
CA LEU A 93 15.03 -7.93 8.38
C LEU A 93 15.06 -9.19 9.25
N HIS A 94 16.21 -9.86 9.36
CA HIS A 94 16.34 -11.07 10.15
C HIS A 94 16.07 -10.81 11.64
N GLY A 95 15.33 -11.70 12.28
CA GLY A 95 14.98 -11.60 13.70
C GLY A 95 13.78 -10.68 14.00
N VAL A 96 13.16 -10.09 12.98
CA VAL A 96 11.96 -9.27 13.12
C VAL A 96 10.75 -10.01 12.51
N THR A 97 9.62 -10.01 13.21
CA THR A 97 8.37 -10.63 12.73
C THR A 97 7.53 -9.62 11.99
N PHE A 98 7.24 -9.89 10.72
CA PHE A 98 6.42 -9.03 9.87
C PHE A 98 4.99 -9.58 9.76
N ALA A 99 4.04 -8.64 9.69
CA ALA A 99 2.62 -8.93 9.57
C ALA A 99 2.09 -8.69 8.16
N GLN A 100 2.68 -7.76 7.42
CA GLN A 100 2.25 -7.35 6.09
C GLN A 100 3.43 -6.89 5.26
N ILE A 101 3.34 -7.11 3.95
CA ILE A 101 4.24 -6.58 2.92
C ILE A 101 3.42 -5.93 1.83
N ASP A 102 4.01 -4.98 1.11
CA ASP A 102 3.50 -4.47 -0.15
C ASP A 102 4.64 -3.88 -0.99
N VAL A 103 4.39 -3.63 -2.28
CA VAL A 103 5.39 -3.11 -3.21
C VAL A 103 4.78 -2.06 -4.15
N GLY A 104 5.54 -1.01 -4.41
CA GLY A 104 5.30 -0.12 -5.55
C GLY A 104 6.05 -0.58 -6.80
N SER A 105 6.18 0.29 -7.81
CA SER A 105 6.93 -0.05 -9.03
C SER A 105 8.37 -0.48 -8.69
N ASN A 106 9.10 0.36 -7.95
CA ASN A 106 10.52 0.18 -7.67
C ASN A 106 10.87 0.37 -6.18
N HIS A 107 9.93 0.17 -5.28
CA HIS A 107 10.17 0.23 -3.84
C HIS A 107 9.37 -0.81 -3.09
N SER A 108 9.84 -1.14 -1.92
CA SER A 108 9.34 -2.20 -1.06
C SER A 108 8.91 -1.65 0.28
N VAL A 109 7.88 -2.22 0.86
CA VAL A 109 7.33 -1.87 2.18
C VAL A 109 7.06 -3.13 2.99
N ALA A 110 7.46 -3.11 4.26
CA ALA A 110 7.15 -4.19 5.20
C ALA A 110 6.71 -3.60 6.55
N ARG A 111 5.62 -4.11 7.11
CA ARG A 111 5.08 -3.72 8.40
C ARG A 111 5.28 -4.85 9.41
N THR A 112 5.87 -4.52 10.55
CA THR A 112 6.07 -5.48 11.64
C THR A 112 4.75 -5.78 12.37
N ALA A 113 4.76 -6.84 13.18
CA ALA A 113 3.61 -7.19 14.01
C ALA A 113 3.26 -6.07 15.03
N GLU A 114 4.26 -5.31 15.49
CA GLU A 114 4.10 -4.20 16.45
C GLU A 114 3.68 -2.88 15.78
N GLY A 115 3.56 -2.85 14.44
CA GLY A 115 3.12 -1.67 13.69
C GLY A 115 4.24 -0.69 13.33
N ARG A 116 5.51 -1.10 13.37
CA ARG A 116 6.62 -0.37 12.74
C ARG A 116 6.60 -0.64 11.24
N VAL A 117 7.08 0.30 10.44
CA VAL A 117 7.14 0.17 8.98
C VAL A 117 8.55 0.44 8.49
N LEU A 118 9.05 -0.46 7.65
CA LEU A 118 10.32 -0.33 6.97
C LEU A 118 10.09 -0.23 5.46
N THR A 119 10.84 0.67 4.82
CA THR A 119 10.77 0.93 3.38
C THR A 119 12.16 0.94 2.76
N TRP A 120 12.28 0.53 1.50
CA TRP A 120 13.55 0.54 0.76
C TRP A 120 13.30 0.53 -0.75
N GLY A 121 14.36 0.80 -1.52
CA GLY A 121 14.31 0.91 -2.97
C GLY A 121 14.36 2.36 -3.45
N TYR A 122 13.61 2.68 -4.49
CA TYR A 122 13.55 3.99 -5.10
C TYR A 122 12.84 5.03 -4.23
N ASN A 123 13.41 6.25 -4.17
CA ASN A 123 12.91 7.35 -3.34
C ASN A 123 12.83 8.70 -4.07
N GLY A 124 12.95 8.74 -5.40
CA GLY A 124 13.00 9.98 -6.18
C GLY A 124 11.75 10.86 -6.05
N PHE A 125 10.62 10.30 -5.60
CA PHE A 125 9.40 11.04 -5.30
C PHE A 125 9.11 11.14 -3.79
N GLY A 126 10.03 10.64 -2.92
CA GLY A 126 9.82 10.57 -1.49
C GLY A 126 8.92 9.43 -1.03
N GLN A 127 8.68 8.43 -1.89
CA GLN A 127 7.76 7.32 -1.65
C GLN A 127 8.15 6.39 -0.50
N LEU A 128 9.37 6.50 0.02
CA LEU A 128 9.80 5.76 1.20
C LEU A 128 9.38 6.43 2.52
N GLY A 129 8.95 7.69 2.50
CA GLY A 129 8.49 8.38 3.72
C GLY A 129 9.59 8.69 4.73
N LEU A 130 10.84 8.77 4.30
CA LEU A 130 12.02 8.94 5.16
C LEU A 130 12.35 10.41 5.49
N GLY A 131 11.43 11.33 5.21
CA GLY A 131 11.57 12.75 5.54
C GLY A 131 11.70 13.65 4.32
N ALA A 132 11.94 14.95 4.58
CA ALA A 132 11.99 15.99 3.54
C ALA A 132 13.30 15.96 2.72
N ASN A 133 14.34 15.31 3.21
CA ASN A 133 15.62 15.25 2.51
C ASN A 133 15.61 14.17 1.43
N ILE A 134 15.23 14.56 0.21
CA ILE A 134 15.09 13.69 -0.96
C ILE A 134 16.37 13.69 -1.81
N SER A 135 17.47 14.17 -1.27
CA SER A 135 18.77 14.11 -1.95
C SER A 135 19.25 12.67 -2.19
N VAL A 136 18.67 11.70 -1.46
CA VAL A 136 18.94 10.26 -1.62
C VAL A 136 17.75 9.62 -2.32
N ASP A 137 17.87 9.38 -3.61
CA ASP A 137 16.82 8.75 -4.45
C ASP A 137 16.87 7.22 -4.46
N THR A 138 17.79 6.62 -3.70
CA THR A 138 17.97 5.17 -3.61
C THR A 138 18.34 4.77 -2.20
N VAL A 139 17.57 3.90 -1.58
CA VAL A 139 17.81 3.34 -0.25
C VAL A 139 17.79 1.81 -0.35
N ALA A 140 18.97 1.19 -0.46
CA ALA A 140 19.08 -0.26 -0.67
C ALA A 140 18.89 -1.10 0.60
N VAL A 141 18.90 -0.46 1.78
CA VAL A 141 18.74 -1.14 3.07
C VAL A 141 17.39 -0.73 3.67
N PRO A 142 16.54 -1.69 4.07
CA PRO A 142 15.30 -1.39 4.79
C PRO A 142 15.49 -0.37 5.91
N SER A 143 14.79 0.74 5.83
CA SER A 143 14.88 1.87 6.75
C SER A 143 13.53 2.17 7.36
N GLU A 144 13.49 2.49 8.66
CA GLU A 144 12.25 2.71 9.38
C GLU A 144 11.64 4.09 9.08
N VAL A 145 10.34 4.11 8.82
CA VAL A 145 9.55 5.32 8.63
C VAL A 145 9.27 5.98 9.98
N ALA A 146 9.66 7.24 10.12
CA ALA A 146 9.34 8.04 11.30
C ALA A 146 8.01 8.78 11.14
N TRP A 147 7.12 8.62 12.10
CA TRP A 147 5.82 9.30 12.07
C TRP A 147 5.94 10.74 12.56
N PRO A 148 5.35 11.73 11.83
CA PRO A 148 5.32 13.11 12.31
C PRO A 148 4.46 13.22 13.58
N VAL A 149 5.09 13.46 14.72
CA VAL A 149 4.42 13.55 16.04
C VAL A 149 3.33 14.63 16.06
N SER A 150 3.51 15.71 15.31
CA SER A 150 2.51 16.78 15.14
C SER A 150 1.23 16.31 14.45
N ILE A 151 1.30 15.21 13.69
CA ILE A 151 0.17 14.65 12.95
C ILE A 151 -0.51 13.54 13.76
N VAL A 152 0.27 12.55 14.23
CA VAL A 152 -0.29 11.31 14.80
C VAL A 152 -0.09 11.17 16.30
N GLY A 153 0.63 12.09 16.95
CA GLY A 153 0.96 11.98 18.37
C GLY A 153 2.15 11.03 18.63
N ARG A 154 2.40 10.74 19.91
CA ARG A 154 3.58 9.95 20.33
C ARG A 154 3.35 8.44 20.30
N ASN A 155 2.12 8.00 20.56
CA ASN A 155 1.76 6.58 20.62
C ASN A 155 1.04 6.17 19.33
N ALA A 156 1.80 6.07 18.25
CA ALA A 156 1.29 5.74 16.94
C ALA A 156 1.83 4.40 16.47
N SER A 157 0.96 3.54 15.94
CA SER A 157 1.31 2.27 15.30
C SER A 157 0.62 2.16 13.95
N CYS A 158 1.29 1.55 12.98
CA CYS A 158 0.69 1.30 11.67
C CYS A 158 -0.10 -0.01 11.70
N SER A 159 -1.37 0.04 11.30
CA SER A 159 -2.25 -1.13 11.20
C SER A 159 -2.31 -1.73 9.79
N CYS A 160 -2.08 -0.91 8.76
CA CYS A 160 -2.09 -1.34 7.36
C CYS A 160 -1.15 -0.49 6.52
N VAL A 161 -0.50 -1.11 5.54
CA VAL A 161 0.29 -0.45 4.51
C VAL A 161 -0.26 -0.78 3.13
N ALA A 162 -0.13 0.16 2.18
CA ALA A 162 -0.41 -0.09 0.78
C ALA A 162 0.58 0.69 -0.08
N ALA A 163 1.11 0.06 -1.13
CA ALA A 163 2.03 0.67 -2.07
C ALA A 163 1.57 0.42 -3.50
N GLY A 164 1.87 1.34 -4.40
CA GLY A 164 1.58 1.21 -5.82
C GLY A 164 2.18 2.37 -6.60
N GLY A 165 2.71 2.10 -7.81
CA GLY A 165 3.43 3.10 -8.57
C GLY A 165 4.57 3.72 -7.74
N ASN A 166 4.55 5.04 -7.61
CA ASN A 166 5.50 5.83 -6.83
C ASN A 166 4.86 6.39 -5.53
N ASN A 167 3.96 5.63 -4.91
CA ASN A 167 3.22 6.07 -3.72
C ASN A 167 3.18 4.98 -2.65
N THR A 168 3.20 5.42 -1.39
CA THR A 168 2.98 4.57 -0.22
C THR A 168 1.98 5.21 0.72
N PHE A 169 1.11 4.39 1.27
CA PHE A 169 0.08 4.78 2.22
C PHE A 169 0.20 3.98 3.50
N PHE A 170 -0.16 4.63 4.60
CA PHE A 170 -0.10 4.07 5.94
C PHE A 170 -1.39 4.35 6.68
N VAL A 171 -2.01 3.34 7.25
CA VAL A 171 -3.12 3.49 8.19
C VAL A 171 -2.54 3.49 9.59
N ILE A 172 -2.62 4.62 10.27
CA ILE A 172 -2.03 4.83 11.58
C ILE A 172 -3.11 4.86 12.64
N GLN A 173 -2.96 4.01 13.64
CA GLN A 173 -3.74 4.07 14.87
C GLN A 173 -2.92 4.78 15.93
N SER A 174 -3.49 5.77 16.57
CA SER A 174 -2.84 6.52 17.64
C SER A 174 -3.75 6.66 18.86
N SER A 175 -3.16 6.60 20.05
CA SER A 175 -3.85 6.91 21.30
C SER A 175 -3.29 8.20 21.87
N ASN A 176 -4.13 9.22 22.03
CA ASN A 176 -3.74 10.44 22.71
C ASN A 176 -3.75 10.19 24.22
N ALA A 177 -2.71 10.68 24.91
CA ALA A 177 -2.73 10.72 26.38
C ALA A 177 -3.95 11.54 26.86
N PRO A 178 -4.58 11.18 28.00
CA PRO A 178 -5.74 11.91 28.52
C PRO A 178 -5.37 13.37 28.75
N THR A 179 -6.07 14.28 28.08
CA THR A 179 -6.12 15.68 28.48
C THR A 179 -7.06 15.78 29.69
N LEU A 180 -6.69 16.58 30.71
CA LEU A 180 -7.43 16.77 31.96
C LEU A 180 -8.86 17.36 31.82
N SER A 181 -9.38 17.49 30.60
CA SER A 181 -10.68 18.08 30.26
C SER A 181 -11.77 17.08 29.86
N ASP A 182 -11.63 15.80 30.22
CA ASP A 182 -12.57 14.74 29.82
C ASP A 182 -13.86 14.76 30.69
N GLU A 183 -14.62 15.85 30.66
CA GLU A 183 -15.98 15.87 31.20
C GLU A 183 -16.99 15.43 30.13
N LYS A 184 -17.67 14.33 30.42
CA LYS A 184 -18.96 13.81 29.87
C LYS A 184 -19.24 14.11 28.39
N GLY A 185 -18.86 13.20 27.55
CA GLY A 185 -19.10 13.21 26.09
C GLY A 185 -17.80 12.99 25.29
N ALA A 186 -16.79 12.47 25.95
CA ALA A 186 -15.42 12.36 25.44
C ALA A 186 -15.33 11.60 24.13
N LEU A 187 -14.64 12.22 23.15
CA LEU A 187 -14.06 11.52 22.01
C LEU A 187 -13.27 10.30 22.51
N SER A 188 -13.34 9.20 21.77
CA SER A 188 -12.41 8.10 21.97
C SER A 188 -10.98 8.63 21.98
N LYS A 189 -10.15 8.16 22.92
CA LYS A 189 -8.71 8.48 22.95
C LYS A 189 -7.98 7.95 21.74
N GLU A 190 -8.61 7.06 20.99
CA GLU A 190 -8.11 6.44 19.78
C GLU A 190 -8.45 7.27 18.56
N ARG A 191 -7.53 7.31 17.60
CA ARG A 191 -7.70 7.99 16.34
C ARG A 191 -7.12 7.12 15.21
N VAL A 192 -7.80 7.12 14.07
CA VAL A 192 -7.33 6.46 12.84
C VAL A 192 -7.04 7.53 11.80
N ASP A 193 -5.80 7.62 11.34
CA ASP A 193 -5.36 8.51 10.27
C ASP A 193 -4.84 7.70 9.09
N VAL A 194 -5.12 8.15 7.88
CA VAL A 194 -4.50 7.64 6.66
C VAL A 194 -3.45 8.65 6.22
N LEU A 195 -2.20 8.22 6.12
CA LEU A 195 -1.09 9.05 5.67
C LEU A 195 -0.60 8.59 4.30
N ALA A 196 -0.05 9.51 3.52
CA ALA A 196 0.45 9.27 2.18
C ALA A 196 1.81 9.92 1.96
N VAL A 197 2.66 9.28 1.15
CA VAL A 197 3.95 9.79 0.67
C VAL A 197 4.14 9.42 -0.80
N GLY A 198 5.02 10.12 -1.50
CA GLY A 198 5.36 9.84 -2.89
C GLY A 198 4.93 10.94 -3.87
N SER A 199 4.55 10.55 -5.08
CA SER A 199 4.13 11.46 -6.15
C SER A 199 2.66 11.85 -6.01
N GLY A 200 2.38 13.15 -5.91
CA GLY A 200 1.03 13.70 -5.85
C GLY A 200 0.54 14.36 -7.15
N GLN A 201 1.28 14.24 -8.25
CA GLN A 201 1.01 14.98 -9.50
C GLN A 201 -0.42 14.80 -10.01
N ARG A 202 -0.98 13.60 -9.91
CA ARG A 202 -2.36 13.27 -10.33
C ARG A 202 -3.36 13.29 -9.17
N GLY A 203 -2.98 13.94 -8.05
CA GLY A 203 -3.80 13.97 -6.84
C GLY A 203 -3.76 12.67 -6.04
N THR A 204 -2.82 11.77 -6.34
CA THR A 204 -2.73 10.42 -5.75
C THR A 204 -2.60 10.46 -4.23
N LEU A 205 -1.92 11.46 -3.65
CA LEU A 205 -1.77 11.58 -2.20
C LEU A 205 -3.08 11.86 -1.44
N GLY A 206 -4.16 12.23 -2.14
CA GLY A 206 -5.46 12.47 -1.51
C GLY A 206 -5.50 13.64 -0.52
N ASN A 207 -4.45 14.45 -0.45
CA ASN A 207 -4.31 15.57 0.48
C ASN A 207 -4.84 16.91 -0.08
N GLY A 208 -5.42 16.91 -1.28
CA GLY A 208 -5.93 18.08 -1.99
C GLY A 208 -4.84 18.89 -2.71
N GLN A 209 -3.60 18.42 -2.72
CA GLN A 209 -2.49 19.05 -3.40
C GLN A 209 -2.00 18.18 -4.56
N ARG A 210 -1.33 18.82 -5.53
CA ARG A 210 -0.69 18.14 -6.67
C ARG A 210 0.82 18.40 -6.62
N SER A 211 1.45 17.90 -5.55
CA SER A 211 2.90 18.01 -5.37
C SER A 211 3.63 16.98 -6.22
N GLN A 212 4.76 17.38 -6.80
CA GLN A 212 5.60 16.45 -7.55
C GLN A 212 6.24 15.40 -6.61
N VAL A 213 6.62 15.83 -5.42
CA VAL A 213 7.38 15.03 -4.45
C VAL A 213 6.86 15.29 -3.05
N CYS A 214 6.68 14.21 -2.26
CA CYS A 214 6.28 14.29 -0.87
C CYS A 214 6.95 13.16 -0.05
N GLY A 215 8.06 13.47 0.62
CA GLY A 215 8.81 12.50 1.46
C GLY A 215 8.41 12.51 2.93
N VAL A 216 7.60 13.47 3.38
CA VAL A 216 7.05 13.52 4.74
C VAL A 216 5.62 13.01 4.73
N PRO A 217 5.28 12.00 5.55
CA PRO A 217 3.91 11.48 5.61
C PRO A 217 2.89 12.60 5.88
N THR A 218 1.92 12.76 4.96
CA THR A 218 0.86 13.78 5.02
C THR A 218 -0.51 13.12 5.13
N ARG A 219 -1.47 13.78 5.80
CA ARG A 219 -2.83 13.25 5.93
C ARG A 219 -3.58 13.22 4.60
N VAL A 220 -4.22 12.10 4.33
CA VAL A 220 -5.25 11.97 3.32
C VAL A 220 -6.53 12.63 3.83
N LYS A 221 -7.08 13.61 3.09
CA LYS A 221 -8.28 14.34 3.49
C LYS A 221 -9.53 13.46 3.43
N ASN A 222 -10.57 13.87 4.12
CA ASN A 222 -11.92 13.24 4.12
C ASN A 222 -12.00 11.80 4.62
N VAL A 223 -10.87 11.15 4.94
CA VAL A 223 -10.83 9.75 5.43
C VAL A 223 -9.95 9.60 6.67
N SER A 224 -9.29 10.67 7.11
CA SER A 224 -8.45 10.67 8.31
C SER A 224 -9.18 11.30 9.49
N GLY A 225 -9.10 10.66 10.66
CA GLY A 225 -9.66 11.18 11.91
C GLY A 225 -11.18 11.27 11.91
N LEU A 226 -11.87 10.36 11.24
CA LEU A 226 -13.33 10.28 11.23
C LEU A 226 -13.83 9.49 12.45
N TYR A 227 -14.95 9.94 12.99
CA TYR A 227 -15.60 9.31 14.14
C TYR A 227 -17.09 9.08 13.86
N GLU A 228 -17.60 8.04 14.48
CA GLU A 228 -19.01 7.68 14.48
C GLU A 228 -19.46 7.42 15.93
N TYR A 229 -20.71 7.76 16.24
CA TYR A 229 -21.28 7.48 17.54
C TYR A 229 -21.69 5.99 17.63
N SER A 230 -21.06 5.30 18.57
CA SER A 230 -21.39 3.91 18.88
C SER A 230 -22.45 3.87 20.00
N GLU A 231 -23.63 3.39 19.67
CA GLU A 231 -24.70 3.21 20.66
C GLU A 231 -24.34 2.16 21.73
N ARG A 232 -23.54 1.17 21.35
CA ARG A 232 -23.04 0.12 22.25
C ARG A 232 -22.06 0.68 23.28
N GLU A 233 -21.12 1.51 22.84
CA GLU A 233 -20.09 2.08 23.70
C GLU A 233 -20.49 3.43 24.32
N LYS A 234 -21.62 4.00 23.87
CA LYS A 234 -22.14 5.31 24.32
C LYS A 234 -21.12 6.45 24.14
N ARG A 235 -20.26 6.36 23.12
CA ARG A 235 -19.23 7.34 22.81
C ARG A 235 -18.94 7.43 21.30
N LEU A 236 -18.21 8.47 20.89
CA LEU A 236 -17.67 8.57 19.55
C LEU A 236 -16.49 7.62 19.41
N CYS A 237 -16.55 6.69 18.45
CA CYS A 237 -15.49 5.74 18.10
C CYS A 237 -14.89 6.10 16.73
N PRO A 238 -13.58 5.91 16.54
CA PRO A 238 -12.97 6.16 15.24
C PRO A 238 -13.46 5.14 14.21
N ILE A 239 -13.81 5.62 13.02
CA ILE A 239 -14.18 4.76 11.90
C ILE A 239 -12.93 3.99 11.46
N GLN A 240 -13.05 2.67 11.38
CA GLN A 240 -11.93 1.79 11.02
C GLN A 240 -11.75 1.70 9.51
N VAL A 241 -10.49 1.63 9.10
CA VAL A 241 -10.12 1.30 7.73
C VAL A 241 -10.06 -0.22 7.61
N HIS A 242 -10.88 -0.76 6.71
CA HIS A 242 -10.93 -2.19 6.46
C HIS A 242 -9.92 -2.64 5.41
N ALA A 243 -9.76 -1.87 4.33
CA ALA A 243 -8.81 -2.15 3.26
C ALA A 243 -8.36 -0.87 2.56
N LEU A 244 -7.12 -0.88 2.08
CA LEU A 244 -6.54 0.17 1.26
C LEU A 244 -5.76 -0.49 0.13
N THR A 245 -5.95 -0.02 -1.09
CA THR A 245 -5.26 -0.53 -2.27
C THR A 245 -4.86 0.61 -3.20
N VAL A 246 -3.71 0.46 -3.84
CA VAL A 246 -3.13 1.45 -4.73
C VAL A 246 -2.69 0.76 -6.01
N GLY A 247 -3.15 1.25 -7.15
CA GLY A 247 -2.72 0.73 -8.44
C GLY A 247 -1.43 1.37 -8.93
N ALA A 248 -0.74 0.72 -9.85
CA ALA A 248 0.51 1.21 -10.44
C ALA A 248 0.35 2.58 -11.13
N GLY A 249 -0.82 2.90 -11.66
CA GLY A 249 -1.14 4.21 -12.25
C GLY A 249 -1.41 5.31 -11.24
N GLY A 250 -1.49 5.01 -9.94
CA GLY A 250 -1.79 5.98 -8.87
C GLY A 250 -3.28 6.16 -8.59
N GLN A 251 -4.14 5.26 -9.07
CA GLN A 251 -5.53 5.18 -8.61
C GLN A 251 -5.57 4.49 -7.26
N CYS A 252 -6.34 5.05 -6.34
CA CYS A 252 -6.45 4.57 -4.97
C CYS A 252 -7.89 4.21 -4.63
N ALA A 253 -8.06 3.17 -3.83
CA ALA A 253 -9.35 2.83 -3.24
C ALA A 253 -9.19 2.46 -1.77
N LEU A 254 -10.06 3.02 -0.94
CA LEU A 254 -10.10 2.83 0.51
C LEU A 254 -11.48 2.33 0.90
N VAL A 255 -11.52 1.32 1.74
CA VAL A 255 -12.74 0.76 2.31
C VAL A 255 -12.78 1.09 3.79
N MET A 256 -13.84 1.74 4.23
CA MET A 256 -14.08 2.09 5.63
C MET A 256 -15.37 1.43 6.13
N ASP A 257 -15.41 1.12 7.41
CA ASP A 257 -16.63 0.63 8.02
C ASP A 257 -17.73 1.69 7.92
N ALA A 258 -18.95 1.24 7.66
CA ALA A 258 -20.15 2.07 7.58
C ALA A 258 -21.19 1.58 8.57
N PRO A 259 -22.14 2.45 9.01
CA PRO A 259 -23.19 2.07 9.93
C PRO A 259 -23.96 0.84 9.44
N PRO A 260 -24.14 -0.19 10.31
CA PRO A 260 -24.93 -1.36 9.94
C PRO A 260 -26.40 -0.99 9.81
N LEU A 261 -27.10 -1.53 8.78
CA LEU A 261 -28.56 -1.43 8.67
C LEU A 261 -29.27 -2.56 9.41
N SER A 262 -28.60 -3.68 9.65
CA SER A 262 -29.12 -4.83 10.37
C SER A 262 -27.98 -5.54 11.15
N GLN A 263 -28.35 -6.40 12.10
CA GLN A 263 -27.36 -7.15 12.91
C GLN A 263 -26.57 -8.20 12.09
N ASP A 264 -27.10 -8.61 10.94
CA ASP A 264 -26.51 -9.67 10.11
C ASP A 264 -25.71 -9.16 8.91
N GLU A 265 -25.66 -7.85 8.67
CA GLU A 265 -25.04 -7.26 7.49
C GLU A 265 -24.03 -6.20 7.88
N ILE A 266 -22.74 -6.46 7.59
CA ILE A 266 -21.67 -5.49 7.72
C ILE A 266 -21.57 -4.75 6.39
N ARG A 267 -21.61 -3.44 6.44
CA ARG A 267 -21.49 -2.54 5.29
C ARG A 267 -20.22 -1.74 5.36
N ARG A 268 -19.68 -1.42 4.20
CA ARG A 268 -18.46 -0.65 4.08
C ARG A 268 -18.56 0.36 2.95
N ASP A 269 -18.18 1.57 3.25
CA ASP A 269 -18.06 2.65 2.27
C ASP A 269 -16.78 2.51 1.46
N VAL A 270 -16.86 2.85 0.19
CA VAL A 270 -15.72 2.87 -0.72
C VAL A 270 -15.41 4.30 -1.11
N TYR A 271 -14.18 4.72 -0.85
CA TYR A 271 -13.63 5.98 -1.30
C TYR A 271 -12.59 5.74 -2.39
N VAL A 272 -12.61 6.55 -3.44
CA VAL A 272 -11.66 6.49 -4.56
C VAL A 272 -11.07 7.86 -4.85
N TRP A 273 -9.80 7.89 -5.26
CA TRP A 273 -9.09 9.12 -5.65
C TRP A 273 -7.85 8.80 -6.49
N GLY A 274 -7.15 9.83 -6.95
CA GLY A 274 -5.92 9.73 -7.73
C GLY A 274 -6.16 9.83 -9.22
N ASP A 275 -5.39 9.06 -9.97
CA ASP A 275 -5.44 9.05 -11.43
C ASP A 275 -6.78 8.55 -11.99
N ASN A 276 -7.30 9.25 -13.00
CA ASN A 276 -8.59 8.93 -13.63
C ASN A 276 -8.63 9.31 -15.13
N ASP A 277 -7.50 9.33 -15.82
CA ASP A 277 -7.44 9.67 -17.25
C ASP A 277 -8.23 8.67 -18.13
N ALA A 278 -8.27 7.41 -17.71
CA ALA A 278 -9.00 6.34 -18.37
C ALA A 278 -10.33 5.99 -17.70
N SER A 279 -10.87 6.88 -16.83
CA SER A 279 -12.11 6.64 -16.05
C SER A 279 -11.99 5.45 -15.07
N GLN A 280 -10.78 5.11 -14.65
CA GLN A 280 -10.48 3.95 -13.81
C GLN A 280 -11.03 4.02 -12.38
N LEU A 281 -11.46 5.20 -11.92
CA LEU A 281 -12.11 5.37 -10.62
C LEU A 281 -13.61 4.99 -10.62
N GLY A 282 -14.20 4.69 -11.80
CA GLY A 282 -15.60 4.26 -11.90
C GLY A 282 -16.64 5.32 -11.53
N MET A 283 -16.27 6.61 -11.59
CA MET A 283 -17.14 7.74 -11.18
C MET A 283 -17.90 8.39 -12.35
N GLY A 284 -18.00 7.71 -13.49
CA GLY A 284 -18.78 8.18 -14.66
C GLY A 284 -18.13 9.33 -15.46
N GLY A 285 -16.85 9.65 -15.23
CA GLY A 285 -16.15 10.71 -15.97
C GLY A 285 -14.66 10.61 -15.85
N LYS A 286 -13.96 11.44 -16.65
CA LYS A 286 -12.50 11.59 -16.60
C LYS A 286 -12.14 12.76 -15.67
N GLY A 287 -10.92 12.75 -15.20
CA GLY A 287 -10.34 13.82 -14.36
C GLY A 287 -9.90 13.31 -13.00
N HIS A 288 -8.65 13.59 -12.70
CA HIS A 288 -8.01 13.18 -11.45
C HIS A 288 -8.73 13.72 -10.21
N ARG A 289 -8.78 12.95 -9.16
CA ARG A 289 -9.34 13.33 -7.86
C ARG A 289 -8.22 13.50 -6.84
N ALA A 290 -7.96 14.75 -6.43
CA ALA A 290 -6.93 15.04 -5.43
C ALA A 290 -7.39 14.83 -3.98
N VAL A 291 -8.67 14.49 -3.77
CA VAL A 291 -9.27 14.22 -2.47
C VAL A 291 -10.15 12.98 -2.60
N PRO A 292 -10.13 12.06 -1.63
CA PRO A 292 -11.02 10.91 -1.59
C PRO A 292 -12.49 11.31 -1.75
N SER A 293 -13.19 10.63 -2.62
CA SER A 293 -14.60 10.82 -2.91
C SER A 293 -15.32 9.47 -2.76
N LEU A 294 -16.49 9.48 -2.17
CA LEU A 294 -17.36 8.30 -2.10
C LEU A 294 -17.63 7.76 -3.50
N LEU A 295 -17.46 6.46 -3.68
CA LEU A 295 -17.83 5.80 -4.92
C LEU A 295 -19.34 5.72 -5.02
N THR A 296 -19.90 6.35 -6.06
CA THR A 296 -21.34 6.39 -6.32
C THR A 296 -21.66 5.83 -7.69
N HIS A 297 -22.79 5.20 -7.83
CA HIS A 297 -23.35 4.74 -9.09
C HIS A 297 -24.60 5.56 -9.41
N THR A 298 -24.69 6.10 -10.61
CA THR A 298 -25.92 6.70 -11.12
C THR A 298 -26.67 5.62 -11.90
N PRO A 299 -27.83 5.16 -11.43
CA PRO A 299 -28.63 4.20 -12.18
C PRO A 299 -28.97 4.74 -13.59
N PRO A 300 -29.08 3.85 -14.60
CA PRO A 300 -29.53 4.30 -15.92
C PRO A 300 -30.92 4.95 -15.79
N SER A 301 -31.06 6.15 -16.37
CA SER A 301 -32.38 6.79 -16.50
C SER A 301 -33.24 5.96 -17.45
N ASN A 302 -34.49 5.68 -17.05
CA ASN A 302 -35.47 5.21 -17.99
C ASN A 302 -35.71 6.31 -19.04
N LEU A 303 -35.85 5.92 -20.31
CA LEU A 303 -36.03 6.87 -21.44
C LEU A 303 -37.20 7.84 -21.27
N ASP A 304 -38.15 7.53 -20.38
CA ASP A 304 -39.35 8.31 -20.13
C ASP A 304 -39.26 9.24 -18.90
N ASP A 305 -38.21 9.09 -18.06
CA ASP A 305 -38.06 9.91 -16.85
C ASP A 305 -37.32 11.21 -17.17
N LYS A 306 -37.97 12.34 -16.98
CA LYS A 306 -37.40 13.69 -17.13
C LYS A 306 -36.38 14.05 -16.04
N GLU A 307 -36.34 13.30 -14.96
CA GLU A 307 -35.40 13.51 -13.86
C GLU A 307 -34.31 12.42 -13.87
N GLN A 308 -33.05 12.83 -13.87
CA GLN A 308 -31.95 11.89 -13.68
C GLN A 308 -32.00 11.34 -12.24
N PRO A 309 -31.91 10.00 -12.06
CA PRO A 309 -31.92 9.43 -10.72
C PRO A 309 -30.70 9.92 -9.92
N ALA A 310 -30.92 10.19 -8.63
CA ALA A 310 -29.87 10.61 -7.73
C ALA A 310 -28.76 9.56 -7.64
N PRO A 311 -27.47 9.97 -7.57
CA PRO A 311 -26.37 9.06 -7.38
C PRO A 311 -26.54 8.24 -6.09
N GLN A 312 -26.39 6.91 -6.21
CA GLN A 312 -26.46 5.99 -5.07
C GLN A 312 -25.06 5.59 -4.63
N ARG A 313 -24.85 5.46 -3.32
CA ARG A 313 -23.58 4.98 -2.75
C ARG A 313 -23.36 3.52 -3.12
N ILE A 314 -22.14 3.19 -3.52
CA ILE A 314 -21.70 1.80 -3.66
C ILE A 314 -21.14 1.37 -2.30
N LEU A 315 -21.80 0.36 -1.71
CA LEU A 315 -21.41 -0.24 -0.44
C LEU A 315 -20.92 -1.65 -0.70
N LEU A 316 -19.76 -1.99 -0.13
CA LEU A 316 -19.33 -3.38 -0.06
C LEU A 316 -20.05 -4.06 1.10
N VAL A 317 -20.48 -5.30 0.87
CA VAL A 317 -21.29 -6.06 1.82
C VAL A 317 -20.55 -7.34 2.22
N GLU A 318 -20.62 -7.65 3.51
CA GLU A 318 -20.23 -8.93 4.05
C GLU A 318 -21.49 -9.63 4.61
N ARG A 319 -21.70 -10.86 4.19
CA ARG A 319 -22.86 -11.67 4.61
C ARG A 319 -22.43 -13.02 5.13
N ASN A 320 -23.05 -13.45 6.21
CA ASN A 320 -22.95 -14.80 6.73
C ASN A 320 -23.95 -15.72 6.00
N LYS A 321 -23.50 -16.95 5.68
CA LYS A 321 -24.33 -17.99 5.05
C LYS A 321 -24.93 -17.56 3.69
N VAL A 322 -24.09 -17.47 2.69
CA VAL A 322 -24.49 -17.17 1.31
C VAL A 322 -24.58 -18.45 0.48
N ARG A 323 -25.67 -18.59 -0.30
CA ARG A 323 -25.79 -19.65 -1.31
C ARG A 323 -25.27 -19.11 -2.65
N GLY A 324 -24.43 -19.86 -3.32
CA GLY A 324 -23.90 -19.48 -4.63
C GLY A 324 -23.52 -20.70 -5.46
N SER A 325 -23.50 -20.52 -6.77
CA SER A 325 -23.01 -21.53 -7.71
C SER A 325 -21.49 -21.52 -7.73
N SER A 326 -20.88 -22.68 -7.58
CA SER A 326 -19.43 -22.84 -7.78
C SER A 326 -19.10 -22.94 -9.28
N TRP A 327 -17.85 -22.83 -9.66
CA TRP A 327 -17.36 -22.91 -11.05
C TRP A 327 -17.73 -24.23 -11.74
N ASP A 328 -18.03 -25.31 -10.99
CA ASP A 328 -18.52 -26.61 -11.48
C ASP A 328 -20.05 -26.69 -11.63
N GLY A 329 -20.74 -25.56 -11.48
CA GLY A 329 -22.20 -25.43 -11.60
C GLY A 329 -23.00 -25.96 -10.42
N LYS A 330 -22.34 -26.42 -9.32
CA LYS A 330 -23.03 -26.92 -8.12
C LYS A 330 -23.35 -25.80 -7.17
N GLU A 331 -24.56 -25.81 -6.61
CA GLU A 331 -24.90 -24.93 -5.51
C GLU A 331 -24.15 -25.31 -4.24
N ARG A 332 -23.50 -24.33 -3.62
CA ARG A 332 -22.80 -24.47 -2.35
C ARG A 332 -23.26 -23.40 -1.38
N THR A 333 -23.25 -23.75 -0.10
CA THR A 333 -23.46 -22.77 0.98
C THR A 333 -22.10 -22.41 1.55
N TYR A 334 -21.78 -21.12 1.46
CA TYR A 334 -20.56 -20.55 2.02
C TYR A 334 -20.86 -19.96 3.39
N SER A 335 -19.97 -20.20 4.35
CA SER A 335 -20.12 -19.70 5.73
C SER A 335 -20.02 -18.18 5.81
N ARG A 336 -19.30 -17.56 4.86
CA ARG A 336 -19.06 -16.13 4.78
C ARG A 336 -18.82 -15.75 3.32
N ALA A 337 -19.38 -14.63 2.89
CA ALA A 337 -19.04 -14.00 1.62
C ALA A 337 -18.78 -12.52 1.85
N GLU A 338 -17.62 -12.04 1.41
CA GLU A 338 -17.17 -10.68 1.60
C GLU A 338 -16.84 -10.05 0.25
N GLN A 339 -17.43 -8.89 -0.04
CA GLN A 339 -17.04 -8.09 -1.19
C GLN A 339 -15.76 -7.31 -0.87
N ARG A 340 -14.79 -7.37 -1.77
CA ARG A 340 -13.50 -6.70 -1.66
C ARG A 340 -13.22 -5.86 -2.88
N ILE A 341 -12.39 -4.84 -2.70
CA ILE A 341 -11.90 -3.98 -3.77
C ILE A 341 -10.40 -4.20 -3.96
N VAL A 342 -9.97 -4.08 -5.20
CA VAL A 342 -8.55 -4.11 -5.57
C VAL A 342 -8.29 -3.07 -6.65
N ALA A 343 -7.19 -2.33 -6.51
CA ALA A 343 -6.66 -1.49 -7.56
C ALA A 343 -5.54 -2.26 -8.29
N GLY A 344 -5.69 -2.45 -9.58
CA GLY A 344 -4.69 -3.04 -10.46
C GLY A 344 -3.93 -1.99 -11.28
N GLY A 345 -3.28 -2.37 -12.36
CA GLY A 345 -2.48 -1.47 -13.20
C GLY A 345 -3.23 -0.20 -13.61
N SER A 346 -4.35 -0.33 -14.31
CA SER A 346 -5.16 0.81 -14.80
C SER A 346 -6.66 0.63 -14.50
N CYS A 347 -7.02 -0.12 -13.49
CA CYS A 347 -8.43 -0.34 -13.11
C CYS A 347 -8.61 -0.51 -11.60
N VAL A 348 -9.84 -0.31 -11.17
CA VAL A 348 -10.32 -0.69 -9.84
C VAL A 348 -11.40 -1.73 -10.02
N GLY A 349 -11.28 -2.85 -9.36
CA GLY A 349 -12.20 -3.97 -9.44
C GLY A 349 -12.81 -4.35 -8.10
N VAL A 350 -14.07 -4.80 -8.11
CA VAL A 350 -14.73 -5.39 -6.95
C VAL A 350 -14.91 -6.89 -7.19
N TYR A 351 -14.58 -7.70 -6.21
CA TYR A 351 -14.77 -9.15 -6.26
C TYR A 351 -15.36 -9.68 -4.95
N THR A 352 -15.95 -10.86 -5.00
CA THR A 352 -16.48 -11.52 -3.80
C THR A 352 -15.53 -12.65 -3.38
N LYS A 353 -15.05 -12.56 -2.16
CA LYS A 353 -14.31 -13.65 -1.49
C LYS A 353 -15.29 -14.50 -0.70
N VAL A 354 -15.27 -15.79 -0.92
CA VAL A 354 -16.10 -16.80 -0.26
C VAL A 354 -15.24 -17.78 0.51
#